data_0ad3bb32f5e5261c433058a6b8640210
#
_entry.id   0ad3bb32f5e5261c433058a6b8640210
#
_cell.length_a   1.000
_cell.length_b   1.000
_cell.length_c   1.000
_cell.angle_alpha   90.00
_cell.angle_beta   90.00
_cell.angle_gamma   90.00
#
_symmetry.space_group_name_H-M   'P 1'
#
loop_
_entity.id
_entity.type
_entity.pdbx_description
1 polymer ?
#
loop_
_entity_poly.entity_id
_entity_poly.type
_entity_poly.pdbx_seq_one_letter_code
_entity_poly.pdbx_strand_id
1 'polypeptide(L)'
;MKINNATYLGADGRSALIDLELPNKFNGNIILFLHGFMGFKDWGAWHLVQDYFVGHGFGFCKFNTSHNGGTVENGVDFPDPEAFGMNTYSKEIFDVKSVLEWLDKQLDEFTVHIIGHSKGGAVSLLCGFQFDAIKSVSTWASIASIGERFPEGDSMTLWKRQGVRYIKNGRTLQQLPQQIDLYEDYKQNQDAYDIESICKKYSKPIFIAHGANDTSVSMDNGVRLAEWTGTKLQVIPEADHVFESKHPWNSDCLPSALLHLCSLTADFIYDI
;
A
#
# COMPACT_ATOMS: atom_id res chain seq x y z
N MET A 1 -19.26 -12.57 -6.11
CA MET A 1 -18.28 -12.84 -7.20
C MET A 1 -16.92 -12.97 -6.56
N LYS A 2 -16.10 -13.94 -7.01
CA LYS A 2 -14.72 -14.10 -6.51
C LYS A 2 -13.79 -14.38 -7.67
N ILE A 3 -12.79 -13.53 -7.82
CA ILE A 3 -11.72 -13.64 -8.82
C ILE A 3 -10.41 -13.72 -8.04
N ASN A 4 -9.66 -14.81 -8.20
CA ASN A 4 -8.39 -15.01 -7.53
C ASN A 4 -7.28 -15.18 -8.57
N ASN A 5 -6.14 -14.56 -8.32
CA ASN A 5 -4.95 -14.65 -9.17
C ASN A 5 -5.23 -14.35 -10.66
N ALA A 6 -6.16 -13.43 -10.93
CA ALA A 6 -6.25 -12.82 -12.25
C ALA A 6 -5.02 -11.94 -12.48
N THR A 7 -4.86 -11.47 -13.71
CA THR A 7 -3.78 -10.57 -14.07
C THR A 7 -4.31 -9.22 -14.54
N TYR A 8 -3.57 -8.17 -14.22
CA TYR A 8 -3.71 -6.86 -14.84
C TYR A 8 -2.39 -6.45 -15.49
N LEU A 9 -2.44 -5.52 -16.41
CA LEU A 9 -1.25 -5.01 -17.10
C LEU A 9 -0.77 -3.75 -16.36
N GLY A 10 0.32 -3.87 -15.63
CA GLY A 10 0.93 -2.79 -14.86
C GLY A 10 1.97 -2.01 -15.66
N ALA A 11 2.81 -1.27 -14.93
CA ALA A 11 3.87 -0.45 -15.52
C ALA A 11 4.79 -1.26 -16.42
N ASP A 12 5.32 -0.60 -17.45
CA ASP A 12 6.18 -1.18 -18.48
C ASP A 12 5.55 -2.41 -19.21
N GLY A 13 4.22 -2.53 -19.18
CA GLY A 13 3.51 -3.66 -19.75
C GLY A 13 3.70 -4.98 -19.00
N ARG A 14 4.16 -4.92 -17.74
CA ARG A 14 4.38 -6.10 -16.90
C ARG A 14 3.07 -6.58 -16.29
N SER A 15 2.74 -7.86 -16.51
CA SER A 15 1.58 -8.51 -15.87
C SER A 15 1.84 -8.73 -14.38
N ALA A 16 0.83 -8.44 -13.56
CA ALA A 16 0.87 -8.70 -12.12
C ALA A 16 -0.46 -9.27 -11.60
N LEU A 17 -0.41 -9.94 -10.44
CA LEU A 17 -1.54 -10.64 -9.87
C LEU A 17 -2.50 -9.69 -9.17
N ILE A 18 -3.80 -9.96 -9.31
CA ILE A 18 -4.89 -9.23 -8.69
C ILE A 18 -6.00 -10.19 -8.25
N ASP A 19 -6.59 -9.90 -7.09
CA ASP A 19 -7.77 -10.58 -6.57
C ASP A 19 -8.90 -9.56 -6.41
N LEU A 20 -10.13 -10.00 -6.66
CA LEU A 20 -11.35 -9.25 -6.38
C LEU A 20 -12.39 -10.19 -5.76
N GLU A 21 -12.93 -9.80 -4.62
CA GLU A 21 -14.04 -10.50 -4.00
C GLU A 21 -15.20 -9.54 -3.68
N LEU A 22 -16.40 -9.88 -4.14
CA LEU A 22 -17.63 -9.18 -3.81
C LEU A 22 -18.52 -10.09 -2.97
N PRO A 23 -19.12 -9.59 -1.87
CA PRO A 23 -20.09 -10.34 -1.10
C PRO A 23 -21.42 -10.50 -1.87
N ASN A 24 -22.27 -11.42 -1.40
CA ASN A 24 -23.62 -11.59 -1.97
C ASN A 24 -24.47 -10.33 -1.81
N LYS A 25 -24.26 -9.58 -0.72
CA LYS A 25 -24.92 -8.30 -0.45
C LYS A 25 -23.88 -7.18 -0.54
N PHE A 26 -23.46 -6.89 -1.75
CA PHE A 26 -22.50 -5.82 -2.02
C PHE A 26 -23.13 -4.45 -1.77
N ASN A 27 -22.46 -3.62 -0.98
CA ASN A 27 -22.92 -2.27 -0.60
C ASN A 27 -22.51 -1.16 -1.58
N GLY A 28 -21.87 -1.51 -2.71
CA GLY A 28 -21.38 -0.55 -3.71
C GLY A 28 -19.98 -0.01 -3.43
N ASN A 29 -19.35 -0.31 -2.30
CA ASN A 29 -18.05 0.20 -1.91
C ASN A 29 -16.97 -0.87 -2.08
N ILE A 30 -15.91 -0.56 -2.82
CA ILE A 30 -14.73 -1.40 -3.03
C ILE A 30 -13.58 -0.88 -2.18
N ILE A 31 -13.00 -1.75 -1.37
CA ILE A 31 -11.70 -1.52 -0.75
C ILE A 31 -10.62 -1.90 -1.75
N LEU A 32 -9.80 -0.95 -2.16
CA LEU A 32 -8.58 -1.19 -2.92
C LEU A 32 -7.38 -1.22 -1.96
N PHE A 33 -6.77 -2.38 -1.76
CA PHE A 33 -5.68 -2.55 -0.81
C PHE A 33 -4.31 -2.53 -1.49
N LEU A 34 -3.45 -1.61 -1.05
CA LEU A 34 -2.08 -1.42 -1.54
C LEU A 34 -1.06 -1.78 -0.45
N HIS A 35 -0.26 -2.81 -0.71
CA HIS A 35 0.79 -3.28 0.19
C HIS A 35 1.99 -2.31 0.28
N GLY A 36 2.84 -2.48 1.31
CA GLY A 36 4.05 -1.71 1.51
C GLY A 36 5.30 -2.26 0.79
N PHE A 37 6.45 -1.67 1.12
CA PHE A 37 7.76 -2.12 0.64
C PHE A 37 8.04 -3.55 1.12
N MET A 38 8.61 -4.37 0.25
CA MET A 38 8.78 -5.82 0.47
C MET A 38 7.46 -6.55 0.81
N GLY A 39 6.33 -5.99 0.38
CA GLY A 39 5.01 -6.59 0.53
C GLY A 39 4.51 -7.24 -0.76
N PHE A 40 3.41 -7.95 -0.62
CA PHE A 40 2.63 -8.54 -1.71
C PHE A 40 1.18 -8.75 -1.23
N LYS A 41 0.25 -8.97 -2.17
CA LYS A 41 -1.18 -9.01 -1.88
C LYS A 41 -1.61 -10.04 -0.82
N ASP A 42 -0.85 -11.12 -0.65
CA ASP A 42 -1.12 -12.23 0.28
C ASP A 42 -0.13 -12.27 1.45
N TRP A 43 0.55 -11.16 1.75
CA TRP A 43 1.47 -11.09 2.88
C TRP A 43 0.71 -11.16 4.21
N GLY A 44 1.17 -12.01 5.12
CA GLY A 44 0.63 -12.10 6.48
C GLY A 44 -0.87 -12.41 6.51
N ALA A 45 -1.61 -11.64 7.27
CA ALA A 45 -3.06 -11.80 7.49
C ALA A 45 -3.93 -11.00 6.50
N TRP A 46 -3.40 -10.49 5.37
CA TRP A 46 -4.20 -9.69 4.44
C TRP A 46 -5.38 -10.43 3.82
N HIS A 47 -5.32 -11.77 3.72
CA HIS A 47 -6.46 -12.59 3.32
C HIS A 47 -7.61 -12.53 4.34
N LEU A 48 -7.32 -12.48 5.64
CA LEU A 48 -8.34 -12.32 6.69
C LEU A 48 -8.86 -10.88 6.76
N VAL A 49 -8.04 -9.88 6.41
CA VAL A 49 -8.52 -8.50 6.21
C VAL A 49 -9.53 -8.46 5.08
N GLN A 50 -9.27 -9.13 3.95
CA GLN A 50 -10.23 -9.28 2.86
C GLN A 50 -11.52 -9.92 3.36
N ASP A 51 -11.44 -11.05 4.08
CA ASP A 51 -12.62 -11.76 4.60
C ASP A 51 -13.43 -10.89 5.57
N TYR A 52 -12.75 -10.07 6.40
CA TYR A 52 -13.41 -9.12 7.28
C TYR A 52 -14.25 -8.10 6.50
N PHE A 53 -13.68 -7.39 5.54
CA PHE A 53 -14.39 -6.36 4.77
C PHE A 53 -15.50 -6.97 3.89
N VAL A 54 -15.26 -8.13 3.27
CA VAL A 54 -16.25 -8.85 2.48
C VAL A 54 -17.43 -9.29 3.38
N GLY A 55 -17.13 -9.77 4.59
CA GLY A 55 -18.15 -10.11 5.60
C GLY A 55 -19.00 -8.92 6.05
N HIS A 56 -18.47 -7.69 5.94
CA HIS A 56 -19.16 -6.44 6.25
C HIS A 56 -19.78 -5.77 5.00
N GLY A 57 -19.93 -6.47 3.89
CA GLY A 57 -20.64 -5.98 2.71
C GLY A 57 -19.81 -5.19 1.71
N PHE A 58 -18.52 -4.97 1.97
CA PHE A 58 -17.61 -4.32 1.03
C PHE A 58 -17.12 -5.30 -0.04
N GLY A 59 -16.89 -4.83 -1.25
CA GLY A 59 -15.99 -5.51 -2.17
C GLY A 59 -14.54 -5.29 -1.73
N PHE A 60 -13.66 -6.25 -1.99
CA PHE A 60 -12.24 -6.12 -1.67
C PHE A 60 -11.38 -6.51 -2.86
N CYS A 61 -10.51 -5.59 -3.24
CA CYS A 61 -9.52 -5.77 -4.31
C CYS A 61 -8.11 -5.62 -3.72
N LYS A 62 -7.27 -6.63 -3.88
CA LYS A 62 -5.85 -6.58 -3.51
C LYS A 62 -5.00 -7.03 -4.69
N PHE A 63 -3.85 -6.44 -4.85
CA PHE A 63 -2.99 -6.71 -6.00
C PHE A 63 -1.51 -6.61 -5.62
N ASN A 64 -0.66 -7.29 -6.39
CA ASN A 64 0.78 -7.04 -6.38
C ASN A 64 1.07 -5.87 -7.30
N THR A 65 1.85 -4.89 -6.86
CA THR A 65 2.41 -3.91 -7.80
C THR A 65 3.30 -4.63 -8.82
N SER A 66 3.32 -4.18 -10.05
CA SER A 66 3.96 -4.89 -11.17
C SER A 66 5.45 -5.14 -10.96
N HIS A 67 6.11 -4.28 -10.19
CA HIS A 67 7.54 -4.37 -9.89
C HIS A 67 7.82 -4.70 -8.42
N ASN A 68 6.89 -5.37 -7.72
CA ASN A 68 7.16 -5.79 -6.33
C ASN A 68 8.15 -6.97 -6.21
N GLY A 69 8.54 -7.57 -7.32
CA GLY A 69 9.42 -8.74 -7.38
C GLY A 69 8.69 -10.08 -7.44
N GLY A 70 7.35 -10.08 -7.46
CA GLY A 70 6.55 -11.26 -7.76
C GLY A 70 6.43 -11.52 -9.27
N THR A 71 6.03 -12.74 -9.63
CA THR A 71 5.62 -13.11 -11.00
C THR A 71 4.18 -13.59 -11.01
N VAL A 72 3.61 -13.82 -12.18
CA VAL A 72 2.26 -14.40 -12.30
C VAL A 72 2.19 -15.86 -11.88
N GLU A 73 3.31 -16.59 -11.95
CA GLU A 73 3.45 -17.98 -11.49
C GLU A 73 3.71 -18.06 -9.98
N ASN A 74 4.41 -17.05 -9.43
CA ASN A 74 4.71 -16.95 -8.02
C ASN A 74 4.69 -15.50 -7.54
N GLY A 75 3.58 -15.08 -6.96
CA GLY A 75 3.39 -13.73 -6.43
C GLY A 75 3.97 -13.47 -5.05
N VAL A 76 4.74 -14.43 -4.50
CA VAL A 76 5.23 -14.43 -3.12
C VAL A 76 6.77 -14.41 -3.11
N ASP A 77 7.35 -13.72 -2.13
CA ASP A 77 8.77 -13.82 -1.78
C ASP A 77 9.80 -13.44 -2.86
N PHE A 78 9.42 -12.56 -3.77
CA PHE A 78 10.33 -11.85 -4.68
C PHE A 78 11.17 -12.77 -5.58
N PRO A 79 10.55 -13.70 -6.35
CA PRO A 79 11.26 -14.58 -7.27
C PRO A 79 11.92 -13.82 -8.42
N ASP A 80 11.51 -12.59 -8.69
CA ASP A 80 12.08 -11.71 -9.70
C ASP A 80 12.75 -10.47 -9.04
N PRO A 81 14.00 -10.61 -8.57
CA PRO A 81 14.71 -9.52 -7.95
C PRO A 81 15.07 -8.39 -8.94
N GLU A 82 15.13 -8.67 -10.24
CA GLU A 82 15.38 -7.65 -11.25
C GLU A 82 14.21 -6.67 -11.33
N ALA A 83 12.99 -7.17 -11.47
CA ALA A 83 11.78 -6.34 -11.42
C ALA A 83 11.68 -5.58 -10.10
N PHE A 84 11.97 -6.23 -8.96
CA PHE A 84 12.02 -5.55 -7.66
C PHE A 84 12.99 -4.37 -7.68
N GLY A 85 14.16 -4.55 -8.27
CA GLY A 85 15.19 -3.52 -8.36
C GLY A 85 14.76 -2.31 -9.19
N MET A 86 13.98 -2.54 -10.23
CA MET A 86 13.49 -1.51 -11.16
C MET A 86 12.21 -0.80 -10.69
N ASN A 87 11.69 -1.11 -9.49
CA ASN A 87 10.49 -0.46 -8.97
C ASN A 87 10.72 1.03 -8.69
N THR A 88 9.72 1.85 -9.01
CA THR A 88 9.68 3.29 -8.71
C THR A 88 8.31 3.72 -8.21
N TYR A 89 8.19 4.93 -7.65
CA TYR A 89 6.89 5.47 -7.23
C TYR A 89 5.96 5.74 -8.41
N SER A 90 6.49 6.24 -9.54
CA SER A 90 5.73 6.43 -10.78
C SER A 90 5.09 5.13 -11.25
N LYS A 91 5.81 4.01 -11.17
CA LYS A 91 5.29 2.69 -11.56
C LYS A 91 4.17 2.22 -10.63
N GLU A 92 4.31 2.40 -9.33
CA GLU A 92 3.26 2.03 -8.37
C GLU A 92 1.99 2.89 -8.55
N ILE A 93 2.13 4.19 -8.84
CA ILE A 93 1.00 5.08 -9.16
C ILE A 93 0.34 4.64 -10.47
N PHE A 94 1.12 4.28 -11.49
CA PHE A 94 0.61 3.73 -12.74
C PHE A 94 -0.15 2.42 -12.50
N ASP A 95 0.37 1.53 -11.66
CA ASP A 95 -0.28 0.27 -11.30
C ASP A 95 -1.64 0.50 -10.65
N VAL A 96 -1.75 1.45 -9.71
CA VAL A 96 -3.04 1.82 -9.10
C VAL A 96 -4.01 2.31 -10.18
N LYS A 97 -3.59 3.16 -11.12
CA LYS A 97 -4.41 3.59 -12.24
C LYS A 97 -4.89 2.42 -13.08
N SER A 98 -3.98 1.51 -13.45
CA SER A 98 -4.31 0.31 -14.22
C SER A 98 -5.31 -0.61 -13.51
N VAL A 99 -5.21 -0.72 -12.18
CA VAL A 99 -6.16 -1.48 -11.36
C VAL A 99 -7.53 -0.80 -11.33
N LEU A 100 -7.61 0.53 -11.23
CA LEU A 100 -8.88 1.26 -11.34
C LEU A 100 -9.54 1.00 -12.71
N GLU A 101 -8.78 1.09 -13.81
CA GLU A 101 -9.27 0.77 -15.16
C GLU A 101 -9.65 -0.72 -15.33
N TRP A 102 -8.99 -1.61 -14.58
CA TRP A 102 -9.35 -3.02 -14.56
C TRP A 102 -10.67 -3.24 -13.81
N LEU A 103 -10.89 -2.57 -12.68
CA LEU A 103 -12.15 -2.61 -11.93
C LEU A 103 -13.32 -2.09 -12.76
N ASP A 104 -13.16 -1.00 -13.51
CA ASP A 104 -14.18 -0.44 -14.43
C ASP A 104 -14.65 -1.45 -15.50
N LYS A 105 -13.79 -2.42 -15.85
CA LYS A 105 -14.13 -3.50 -16.80
C LYS A 105 -14.84 -4.68 -16.13
N GLN A 106 -14.78 -4.80 -14.80
CA GLN A 106 -15.40 -5.88 -14.04
C GLN A 106 -16.77 -5.49 -13.47
N LEU A 107 -17.01 -4.20 -13.23
CA LEU A 107 -18.14 -3.69 -12.47
C LEU A 107 -18.73 -2.45 -13.13
N ASP A 108 -20.06 -2.32 -13.09
CA ASP A 108 -20.76 -1.18 -13.69
C ASP A 108 -20.85 0.04 -12.74
N GLU A 109 -21.22 -0.19 -11.47
CA GLU A 109 -21.40 0.87 -10.47
C GLU A 109 -20.69 0.51 -9.16
N PHE A 110 -19.73 1.33 -8.74
CA PHE A 110 -19.02 1.15 -7.48
C PHE A 110 -18.29 2.43 -7.06
N THR A 111 -17.90 2.48 -5.80
CA THR A 111 -17.08 3.55 -5.21
C THR A 111 -15.79 2.95 -4.67
N VAL A 112 -14.65 3.55 -4.96
CA VAL A 112 -13.34 3.05 -4.50
C VAL A 112 -12.87 3.81 -3.26
N HIS A 113 -12.51 3.04 -2.23
CA HIS A 113 -11.82 3.50 -1.03
C HIS A 113 -10.46 2.80 -0.97
N ILE A 114 -9.36 3.57 -1.02
CA ILE A 114 -8.03 2.96 -1.01
C ILE A 114 -7.50 2.84 0.42
N ILE A 115 -6.99 1.65 0.76
CA ILE A 115 -6.23 1.40 2.00
C ILE A 115 -4.78 1.14 1.61
N GLY A 116 -3.85 1.92 2.15
CA GLY A 116 -2.42 1.69 1.93
C GLY A 116 -1.66 1.43 3.21
N HIS A 117 -0.86 0.37 3.22
CA HIS A 117 0.02 0.03 4.33
C HIS A 117 1.44 0.54 4.09
N SER A 118 2.05 1.19 5.11
CA SER A 118 3.46 1.61 5.09
C SER A 118 3.80 2.51 3.88
N LYS A 119 4.76 2.14 3.02
CA LYS A 119 5.02 2.81 1.73
C LYS A 119 3.76 2.92 0.87
N GLY A 120 2.92 1.86 0.87
CA GLY A 120 1.65 1.87 0.16
C GLY A 120 0.68 2.94 0.67
N GLY A 121 0.78 3.34 1.94
CA GLY A 121 0.03 4.47 2.49
C GLY A 121 0.40 5.80 1.83
N ALA A 122 1.70 6.07 1.67
CA ALA A 122 2.16 7.25 0.95
C ALA A 122 1.71 7.26 -0.52
N VAL A 123 1.86 6.12 -1.22
CA VAL A 123 1.38 5.99 -2.61
C VAL A 123 -0.13 6.16 -2.69
N SER A 124 -0.89 5.65 -1.71
CA SER A 124 -2.35 5.82 -1.64
C SER A 124 -2.75 7.29 -1.46
N LEU A 125 -1.99 8.08 -0.70
CA LEU A 125 -2.19 9.53 -0.58
C LEU A 125 -1.97 10.23 -1.92
N LEU A 126 -0.89 9.90 -2.64
CA LEU A 126 -0.60 10.45 -3.97
C LEU A 126 -1.72 10.10 -4.96
N CYS A 127 -2.14 8.83 -5.00
CA CYS A 127 -3.20 8.34 -5.88
C CYS A 127 -4.56 8.97 -5.54
N GLY A 128 -4.91 9.06 -4.25
CA GLY A 128 -6.16 9.68 -3.83
C GLY A 128 -6.25 11.17 -4.15
N PHE A 129 -5.10 11.88 -4.14
CA PHE A 129 -5.03 13.26 -4.60
C PHE A 129 -5.15 13.39 -6.12
N GLN A 130 -4.55 12.45 -6.86
CA GLN A 130 -4.44 12.50 -8.32
C GLN A 130 -5.67 11.94 -9.04
N PHE A 131 -6.33 10.89 -8.49
CA PHE A 131 -7.40 10.15 -9.17
C PHE A 131 -8.77 10.43 -8.55
N ASP A 132 -9.67 11.05 -9.29
CA ASP A 132 -11.05 11.36 -8.84
C ASP A 132 -11.87 10.11 -8.55
N ALA A 133 -11.55 8.98 -9.20
CA ALA A 133 -12.19 7.69 -8.95
C ALA A 133 -12.02 7.19 -7.49
N ILE A 134 -10.99 7.66 -6.76
CA ILE A 134 -10.78 7.31 -5.35
C ILE A 134 -11.58 8.30 -4.48
N LYS A 135 -12.53 7.76 -3.71
CA LYS A 135 -13.43 8.54 -2.85
C LYS A 135 -12.78 8.92 -1.51
N SER A 136 -12.05 8.00 -0.89
CA SER A 136 -11.36 8.23 0.38
C SER A 136 -10.05 7.46 0.45
N VAL A 137 -9.18 7.87 1.37
CA VAL A 137 -7.89 7.22 1.63
C VAL A 137 -7.79 6.82 3.10
N SER A 138 -7.39 5.59 3.33
CA SER A 138 -7.02 5.10 4.66
C SER A 138 -5.53 4.73 4.68
N THR A 139 -4.76 5.33 5.57
CA THR A 139 -3.35 5.03 5.74
C THR A 139 -3.12 4.21 7.00
N TRP A 140 -2.47 3.06 6.84
CA TRP A 140 -2.08 2.15 7.92
C TRP A 140 -0.56 2.18 8.10
N ALA A 141 -0.06 2.71 9.21
CA ALA A 141 1.37 2.83 9.50
C ALA A 141 2.17 3.46 8.35
N SER A 142 1.61 4.51 7.72
CA SER A 142 2.19 5.13 6.53
C SER A 142 3.44 5.95 6.85
N ILE A 143 4.36 6.02 5.89
CA ILE A 143 5.39 7.05 5.87
C ILE A 143 4.79 8.42 5.51
N ALA A 144 5.30 9.48 6.11
CA ALA A 144 4.89 10.86 5.85
C ALA A 144 5.82 11.58 4.85
N SER A 145 6.98 11.01 4.56
CA SER A 145 7.94 11.57 3.61
C SER A 145 8.63 10.47 2.82
N ILE A 146 8.59 10.59 1.50
CA ILE A 146 9.33 9.72 0.59
C ILE A 146 10.83 10.03 0.65
N GLY A 147 11.17 11.32 0.71
CA GLY A 147 12.56 11.79 0.72
C GLY A 147 13.38 11.25 1.89
N GLU A 148 12.75 11.14 3.07
CA GLU A 148 13.40 10.62 4.29
C GLU A 148 13.73 9.12 4.23
N ARG A 149 13.26 8.39 3.21
CA ARG A 149 13.54 6.94 3.03
C ARG A 149 14.80 6.67 2.22
N PHE A 150 15.43 7.71 1.66
CA PHE A 150 16.69 7.59 0.93
C PHE A 150 17.89 7.72 1.87
N PRO A 151 19.00 7.05 1.57
CA PRO A 151 20.23 7.24 2.34
C PRO A 151 20.80 8.64 2.09
N GLU A 152 21.66 9.07 3.00
CA GLU A 152 22.37 10.34 2.91
C GLU A 152 23.89 10.13 2.89
N GLY A 153 24.64 11.19 2.67
CA GLY A 153 26.10 11.22 2.74
C GLY A 153 26.78 10.20 1.83
N ASP A 154 27.75 9.47 2.40
CA ASP A 154 28.57 8.50 1.65
C ASP A 154 27.75 7.34 1.06
N SER A 155 26.71 6.92 1.75
CA SER A 155 25.82 5.84 1.27
C SER A 155 25.07 6.25 0.00
N MET A 156 24.60 7.49 -0.08
CA MET A 156 23.98 8.04 -1.29
C MET A 156 25.00 8.19 -2.41
N THR A 157 26.19 8.69 -2.10
CA THR A 157 27.28 8.84 -3.07
C THR A 157 27.68 7.48 -3.66
N LEU A 158 27.77 6.45 -2.82
CA LEU A 158 28.07 5.09 -3.27
C LEU A 158 26.98 4.54 -4.18
N TRP A 159 25.70 4.71 -3.79
CA TRP A 159 24.58 4.25 -4.60
C TRP A 159 24.55 4.90 -5.97
N LYS A 160 24.72 6.24 -6.05
CA LYS A 160 24.80 6.96 -7.32
C LYS A 160 25.95 6.47 -8.21
N ARG A 161 27.10 6.15 -7.61
CA ARG A 161 28.27 5.66 -8.35
C ARG A 161 28.09 4.25 -8.87
N GLN A 162 27.42 3.38 -8.08
CA GLN A 162 27.22 1.96 -8.43
C GLN A 162 25.96 1.71 -9.28
N GLY A 163 25.02 2.66 -9.28
CA GLY A 163 23.71 2.51 -9.92
C GLY A 163 22.75 1.61 -9.17
N VAL A 164 23.24 0.76 -8.27
CA VAL A 164 22.45 -0.19 -7.49
C VAL A 164 22.94 -0.27 -6.06
N ARG A 165 22.02 -0.45 -5.12
CA ARG A 165 22.28 -0.88 -3.73
C ARG A 165 21.48 -2.12 -3.41
N TYR A 166 21.83 -2.83 -2.35
CA TYR A 166 21.15 -4.03 -1.93
C TYR A 166 20.56 -3.83 -0.53
N ILE A 167 19.33 -4.30 -0.35
CA ILE A 167 18.62 -4.27 0.93
C ILE A 167 18.32 -5.72 1.32
N LYS A 168 18.76 -6.11 2.52
CA LYS A 168 18.51 -7.45 3.05
C LYS A 168 17.05 -7.57 3.49
N ASN A 169 16.34 -8.54 2.95
CA ASN A 169 15.05 -8.97 3.49
C ASN A 169 15.29 -9.74 4.79
N GLY A 170 14.76 -9.25 5.91
CA GLY A 170 14.97 -9.88 7.23
C GLY A 170 14.36 -11.27 7.36
N ARG A 171 13.32 -11.59 6.59
CA ARG A 171 12.61 -12.88 6.63
C ARG A 171 13.21 -13.91 5.68
N THR A 172 13.37 -13.57 4.41
CA THR A 172 13.86 -14.50 3.37
C THR A 172 15.38 -14.53 3.25
N LEU A 173 16.07 -13.58 3.89
CA LEU A 173 17.51 -13.33 3.82
C LEU A 173 18.02 -12.96 2.42
N GLN A 174 17.14 -12.77 1.44
CA GLN A 174 17.48 -12.30 0.11
C GLN A 174 18.14 -10.92 0.16
N GLN A 175 19.12 -10.71 -0.70
CA GLN A 175 19.68 -9.41 -1.00
C GLN A 175 18.91 -8.83 -2.20
N LEU A 176 17.95 -7.98 -1.92
CA LEU A 176 17.09 -7.40 -2.95
C LEU A 176 17.74 -6.13 -3.50
N PRO A 177 17.92 -6.03 -4.83
CA PRO A 177 18.50 -4.85 -5.44
C PRO A 177 17.53 -3.67 -5.37
N GLN A 178 18.06 -2.47 -5.38
CA GLN A 178 17.33 -1.23 -5.56
C GLN A 178 18.14 -0.34 -6.49
N GLN A 179 17.65 -0.17 -7.73
CA GLN A 179 18.30 0.64 -8.74
C GLN A 179 18.22 2.12 -8.37
N ILE A 180 19.16 2.90 -8.84
CA ILE A 180 19.22 4.36 -8.60
C ILE A 180 18.00 5.07 -9.20
N ASP A 181 17.37 4.47 -10.22
CA ASP A 181 16.16 4.94 -10.88
C ASP A 181 15.03 5.29 -9.90
N LEU A 182 14.93 4.57 -8.76
CA LEU A 182 13.96 4.90 -7.70
C LEU A 182 14.20 6.30 -7.12
N TYR A 183 15.48 6.67 -6.93
CA TYR A 183 15.83 8.01 -6.44
C TYR A 183 15.69 9.06 -7.53
N GLU A 184 16.04 8.72 -8.76
CA GLU A 184 15.92 9.62 -9.92
C GLU A 184 14.45 9.92 -10.22
N ASP A 185 13.58 8.92 -10.19
CA ASP A 185 12.11 9.08 -10.27
C ASP A 185 11.60 10.04 -9.19
N TYR A 186 12.00 9.83 -7.93
CA TYR A 186 11.66 10.74 -6.85
C TYR A 186 12.13 12.16 -7.11
N LYS A 187 13.37 12.35 -7.56
CA LYS A 187 13.93 13.68 -7.81
C LYS A 187 13.24 14.41 -8.96
N GLN A 188 12.86 13.68 -10.02
CA GLN A 188 12.13 14.24 -11.16
C GLN A 188 10.71 14.67 -10.79
N ASN A 189 10.09 13.97 -9.84
CA ASN A 189 8.70 14.17 -9.41
C ASN A 189 8.60 14.75 -7.99
N GLN A 190 9.65 15.38 -7.47
CA GLN A 190 9.76 15.78 -6.07
C GLN A 190 8.57 16.63 -5.60
N ASP A 191 8.12 17.57 -6.41
CA ASP A 191 6.98 18.43 -6.09
C ASP A 191 5.65 17.66 -6.10
N ALA A 192 5.48 16.70 -7.01
CA ALA A 192 4.30 15.83 -7.08
C ALA A 192 4.27 14.79 -5.96
N TYR A 193 5.42 14.50 -5.36
CA TYR A 193 5.58 13.54 -4.27
C TYR A 193 5.74 14.21 -2.90
N ASP A 194 5.53 15.52 -2.82
CA ASP A 194 5.51 16.26 -1.56
C ASP A 194 4.21 15.98 -0.80
N ILE A 195 4.26 14.95 0.05
CA ILE A 195 3.10 14.47 0.84
C ILE A 195 2.57 15.58 1.75
N GLU A 196 3.44 16.41 2.34
CA GLU A 196 3.00 17.53 3.18
C GLU A 196 2.14 18.52 2.40
N SER A 197 2.65 18.98 1.25
CA SER A 197 1.92 19.92 0.37
C SER A 197 0.60 19.33 -0.14
N ILE A 198 0.57 18.03 -0.43
CA ILE A 198 -0.63 17.30 -0.86
C ILE A 198 -1.62 17.21 0.30
N CYS A 199 -1.21 16.77 1.48
CA CYS A 199 -2.07 16.63 2.64
C CYS A 199 -2.72 17.96 3.05
N LYS A 200 -2.00 19.06 3.00
CA LYS A 200 -2.53 20.41 3.28
C LYS A 200 -3.60 20.89 2.28
N LYS A 201 -3.68 20.28 1.11
CA LYS A 201 -4.66 20.58 0.05
C LYS A 201 -5.73 19.50 -0.10
N TYR A 202 -5.67 18.46 0.74
CA TYR A 202 -6.52 17.28 0.59
C TYR A 202 -7.98 17.63 0.94
N SER A 203 -8.89 17.38 0.02
CA SER A 203 -10.33 17.65 0.20
C SER A 203 -11.19 16.40 0.36
N LYS A 204 -10.62 15.21 0.12
CA LYS A 204 -11.33 13.94 0.25
C LYS A 204 -11.26 13.44 1.69
N PRO A 205 -12.23 12.61 2.15
CA PRO A 205 -12.15 11.97 3.45
C PRO A 205 -10.88 11.14 3.61
N ILE A 206 -10.22 11.25 4.75
CA ILE A 206 -8.97 10.56 5.05
C ILE A 206 -9.01 9.94 6.45
N PHE A 207 -8.55 8.71 6.56
CA PHE A 207 -8.35 8.00 7.81
C PHE A 207 -6.87 7.70 8.01
N ILE A 208 -6.35 8.00 9.20
CA ILE A 208 -4.94 7.81 9.53
C ILE A 208 -4.84 6.94 10.77
N ALA A 209 -4.20 5.78 10.65
CA ALA A 209 -3.94 4.89 11.78
C ALA A 209 -2.46 4.52 11.87
N HIS A 210 -1.96 4.39 13.11
CA HIS A 210 -0.58 4.02 13.38
C HIS A 210 -0.47 3.15 14.64
N GLY A 211 0.41 2.16 14.62
CA GLY A 211 0.72 1.34 15.79
C GLY A 211 1.55 2.11 16.79
N ALA A 212 1.18 2.01 18.10
CA ALA A 212 1.90 2.72 19.16
C ALA A 212 3.36 2.25 19.32
N ASN A 213 3.64 0.98 19.00
CA ASN A 213 4.96 0.35 19.13
C ASN A 213 5.65 0.12 17.77
N ASP A 214 5.27 0.89 16.75
CA ASP A 214 5.89 0.78 15.42
C ASP A 214 7.34 1.25 15.44
N THR A 215 8.28 0.31 15.29
CA THR A 215 9.73 0.57 15.22
C THR A 215 10.27 0.66 13.79
N SER A 216 9.46 0.34 12.78
CA SER A 216 9.85 0.38 11.36
C SER A 216 9.56 1.74 10.72
N VAL A 217 8.39 2.29 11.06
CA VAL A 217 7.98 3.65 10.71
C VAL A 217 7.50 4.31 12.00
N SER A 218 8.26 5.27 12.51
CA SER A 218 7.91 5.97 13.75
C SER A 218 6.50 6.53 13.68
N MET A 219 5.75 6.43 14.78
CA MET A 219 4.41 7.01 14.96
C MET A 219 4.37 8.51 14.64
N ASP A 220 5.52 9.21 14.71
CA ASP A 220 5.66 10.61 14.29
C ASP A 220 5.17 10.83 12.84
N ASN A 221 5.33 9.85 11.97
CA ASN A 221 4.77 9.93 10.60
C ASN A 221 3.24 10.05 10.62
N GLY A 222 2.56 9.26 11.44
CA GLY A 222 1.12 9.36 11.62
C GLY A 222 0.69 10.70 12.22
N VAL A 223 1.46 11.23 13.19
CA VAL A 223 1.21 12.55 13.79
C VAL A 223 1.32 13.65 12.73
N ARG A 224 2.39 13.68 11.95
CA ARG A 224 2.59 14.66 10.85
C ARG A 224 1.46 14.61 9.84
N LEU A 225 1.06 13.42 9.39
CA LEU A 225 -0.06 13.26 8.44
C LEU A 225 -1.36 13.81 9.03
N ALA A 226 -1.64 13.52 10.31
CA ALA A 226 -2.83 14.01 11.01
C ALA A 226 -2.84 15.54 11.14
N GLU A 227 -1.71 16.14 11.47
CA GLU A 227 -1.55 17.59 11.54
C GLU A 227 -1.75 18.27 10.18
N TRP A 228 -1.15 17.74 9.11
CA TRP A 228 -1.25 18.32 7.77
C TRP A 228 -2.65 18.22 7.15
N THR A 229 -3.38 17.15 7.48
CA THR A 229 -4.74 16.93 6.97
C THR A 229 -5.83 17.50 7.87
N GLY A 230 -5.50 17.90 9.11
CA GLY A 230 -6.49 18.25 10.13
C GLY A 230 -7.33 17.06 10.61
N THR A 231 -6.88 15.82 10.34
CA THR A 231 -7.59 14.59 10.67
C THR A 231 -7.06 14.00 11.99
N LYS A 232 -7.93 13.35 12.75
CA LYS A 232 -7.53 12.69 13.99
C LYS A 232 -6.70 11.44 13.69
N LEU A 233 -5.52 11.32 14.31
CA LEU A 233 -4.75 10.08 14.32
C LEU A 233 -5.46 9.02 15.16
N GLN A 234 -5.69 7.84 14.59
CA GLN A 234 -6.10 6.64 15.32
C GLN A 234 -4.86 5.86 15.74
N VAL A 235 -4.51 5.96 17.02
CA VAL A 235 -3.39 5.19 17.59
C VAL A 235 -3.91 3.82 17.98
N ILE A 236 -3.30 2.76 17.42
CA ILE A 236 -3.63 1.37 17.78
C ILE A 236 -2.70 0.97 18.94
N PRO A 237 -3.23 0.77 20.15
CA PRO A 237 -2.42 0.47 21.32
C PRO A 237 -1.60 -0.80 21.12
N GLU A 238 -0.36 -0.78 21.60
CA GLU A 238 0.57 -1.91 21.61
C GLU A 238 0.93 -2.49 20.23
N ALA A 239 0.29 -2.04 19.16
CA ALA A 239 0.51 -2.56 17.81
C ALA A 239 1.89 -2.14 17.26
N ASP A 240 2.53 -3.08 16.59
CA ASP A 240 3.74 -2.87 15.79
C ASP A 240 3.40 -2.38 14.37
N HIS A 241 4.42 -2.33 13.49
CA HIS A 241 4.29 -1.88 12.09
C HIS A 241 3.25 -2.65 11.26
N VAL A 242 3.03 -3.92 11.58
CA VAL A 242 2.14 -4.84 10.85
C VAL A 242 0.92 -5.25 11.67
N PHE A 243 0.65 -4.51 12.76
CA PHE A 243 -0.52 -4.69 13.64
C PHE A 243 -0.64 -6.13 14.15
N GLU A 244 0.45 -6.64 14.75
CA GLU A 244 0.61 -7.99 15.30
C GLU A 244 0.56 -9.12 14.23
N SER A 245 0.54 -8.79 12.94
CA SER A 245 0.64 -9.78 11.87
C SER A 245 2.09 -10.20 11.62
N LYS A 246 2.28 -11.31 10.94
CA LYS A 246 3.58 -11.80 10.45
C LYS A 246 3.37 -12.64 9.20
N HIS A 247 4.41 -12.86 8.42
CA HIS A 247 4.31 -13.77 7.28
C HIS A 247 5.26 -14.99 7.47
N PRO A 248 4.77 -16.23 7.26
CA PRO A 248 3.40 -16.59 6.98
C PRO A 248 2.48 -16.43 8.22
N TRP A 249 1.19 -16.20 7.99
CA TRP A 249 0.16 -16.18 9.02
C TRP A 249 -0.59 -17.51 9.01
N ASN A 250 -0.55 -18.23 10.13
CA ASN A 250 -1.07 -19.62 10.22
C ASN A 250 -2.31 -19.73 11.12
N SER A 251 -2.91 -18.58 11.52
CA SER A 251 -4.16 -18.57 12.28
C SER A 251 -5.33 -18.25 11.36
N ASP A 252 -6.49 -18.82 11.68
CA ASP A 252 -7.77 -18.52 11.00
C ASP A 252 -8.44 -17.24 11.52
N CYS A 253 -7.81 -16.55 12.49
CA CYS A 253 -8.31 -15.32 13.08
C CYS A 253 -7.34 -14.16 12.82
N LEU A 254 -7.90 -12.95 12.64
CA LEU A 254 -7.12 -11.73 12.64
C LEU A 254 -6.42 -11.52 13.99
N PRO A 255 -5.18 -10.98 14.01
CA PRO A 255 -4.59 -10.43 15.23
C PRO A 255 -5.51 -9.35 15.82
N SER A 256 -5.50 -9.19 17.15
CA SER A 256 -6.41 -8.25 17.83
C SER A 256 -6.24 -6.81 17.39
N ALA A 257 -5.00 -6.35 17.24
CA ALA A 257 -4.70 -5.01 16.77
C ALA A 257 -5.17 -4.78 15.31
N LEU A 258 -4.99 -5.78 14.44
CA LEU A 258 -5.42 -5.69 13.04
C LEU A 258 -6.95 -5.75 12.92
N LEU A 259 -7.62 -6.57 13.74
CA LEU A 259 -9.08 -6.61 13.81
C LEU A 259 -9.66 -5.26 14.25
N HIS A 260 -9.09 -4.65 15.29
CA HIS A 260 -9.49 -3.32 15.75
C HIS A 260 -9.30 -2.25 14.66
N LEU A 261 -8.16 -2.29 13.95
CA LEU A 261 -7.87 -1.40 12.84
C LEU A 261 -8.89 -1.57 11.69
N CYS A 262 -9.24 -2.80 11.33
CA CYS A 262 -10.27 -3.08 10.33
C CYS A 262 -11.63 -2.50 10.73
N SER A 263 -12.03 -2.66 12.02
CA SER A 263 -13.28 -2.09 12.52
C SER A 263 -13.32 -0.58 12.39
N LEU A 264 -12.29 0.12 12.89
CA LEU A 264 -12.22 1.58 12.79
C LEU A 264 -12.22 2.07 11.34
N THR A 265 -11.58 1.34 10.45
CA THR A 265 -11.54 1.69 9.02
C THR A 265 -12.90 1.46 8.35
N ALA A 266 -13.59 0.37 8.68
CA ALA A 266 -14.93 0.11 8.16
C ALA A 266 -15.92 1.17 8.64
N ASP A 267 -15.92 1.52 9.93
CA ASP A 267 -16.76 2.57 10.51
C ASP A 267 -16.53 3.90 9.79
N PHE A 268 -15.26 4.30 9.58
CA PHE A 268 -14.93 5.51 8.83
C PHE A 268 -15.51 5.50 7.42
N ILE A 269 -15.45 4.37 6.69
CA ILE A 269 -15.97 4.30 5.32
C ILE A 269 -17.50 4.30 5.30
N TYR A 270 -18.18 3.74 6.32
CA TYR A 270 -19.64 3.79 6.43
C TYR A 270 -20.17 5.20 6.71
N ASP A 271 -19.37 6.06 7.35
CA ASP A 271 -19.75 7.42 7.75
C ASP A 271 -19.60 8.46 6.61
N ILE A 272 -19.10 8.06 5.42
CA ILE A 272 -18.85 8.95 4.27
C ILE A 272 -19.66 8.56 3.02
#